data_b5e84d674ab3bb211d3da15cbe044c4b
#
_entry.id   b5e84d674ab3bb211d3da15cbe044c4b
#
_cell.length_a   1.000
_cell.length_b   1.000
_cell.length_c   1.000
_cell.angle_alpha   90.00
_cell.angle_beta   90.00
_cell.angle_gamma   90.00
#
_symmetry.space_group_name_H-M   'P 1'
#
loop_
_entity.id
_entity.type
_entity.pdbx_description
1 polymer ?
#
loop_
_entity_poly.entity_id
_entity_poly.type
_entity_poly.pdbx_seq_one_letter_code
_entity_poly.pdbx_strand_id
1 'polypeptide(L)'
;ATHDITIADLIGEVDPIKVAEGRYLSDELTIHYGLIPRTHRGIFCINELPDLAERIQVGLLNIMEERDVQIRGYRIRLPVDVFVVASANPEDYTNRGRIITPLKDRYGAQVRTHYPQKIEHEIGIMDAEHHPVPADFKVSVPAFMKEIIAEISRLARRSPDVNQRSGVSVRASIANYES
;
A
#
# COMPACT_ATOMS: atom_id res chain seq x y z
N ALA A 1 0.31 -1.53 5.79
CA ALA A 1 -0.44 -2.29 6.80
C ALA A 1 0.37 -3.51 7.17
N THR A 2 0.58 -3.75 8.43
CA THR A 2 1.21 -4.97 8.93
C THR A 2 0.21 -6.12 8.85
N HIS A 3 0.68 -7.36 8.67
CA HIS A 3 -0.16 -8.56 8.57
C HIS A 3 -1.08 -8.80 9.78
N ASP A 4 -0.83 -8.14 10.90
CA ASP A 4 -1.53 -8.29 12.17
C ASP A 4 -2.62 -7.25 12.42
N ILE A 5 -3.01 -6.48 11.40
CA ILE A 5 -4.05 -5.45 11.57
C ILE A 5 -5.40 -6.11 11.90
N THR A 6 -6.08 -5.57 12.91
CA THR A 6 -7.40 -6.04 13.33
C THR A 6 -8.51 -5.12 12.82
N ILE A 7 -9.75 -5.58 12.90
CA ILE A 7 -10.92 -4.74 12.61
C ILE A 7 -11.00 -3.56 13.59
N ALA A 8 -10.63 -3.77 14.85
CA ALA A 8 -10.59 -2.71 15.86
C ALA A 8 -9.57 -1.62 15.51
N ASP A 9 -8.40 -2.00 14.98
CA ASP A 9 -7.40 -1.04 14.51
C ASP A 9 -7.90 -0.18 13.34
N LEU A 10 -8.70 -0.76 12.46
CA LEU A 10 -9.26 -0.06 11.31
C LEU A 10 -10.43 0.84 11.67
N ILE A 11 -11.36 0.33 12.43
CA ILE A 11 -12.66 0.94 12.71
C ILE A 11 -12.62 1.72 14.03
N GLY A 12 -11.98 1.12 15.02
CA GLY A 12 -12.00 1.58 16.40
C GLY A 12 -12.78 0.66 17.31
N GLU A 13 -12.66 0.90 18.58
CA GLU A 13 -13.34 0.15 19.63
C GLU A 13 -13.76 1.07 20.78
N VAL A 14 -14.67 0.58 21.59
CA VAL A 14 -15.07 1.29 22.82
C VAL A 14 -14.19 0.77 23.96
N ASP A 15 -13.66 1.69 24.75
CA ASP A 15 -12.86 1.37 25.93
C ASP A 15 -13.74 0.71 27.02
N PRO A 16 -13.57 -0.61 27.28
CA PRO A 16 -14.40 -1.32 28.21
C PRO A 16 -14.22 -0.84 29.67
N ILE A 17 -13.07 -0.27 30.00
CA ILE A 17 -12.77 0.22 31.34
C ILE A 17 -13.61 1.48 31.60
N LYS A 18 -13.65 2.40 30.67
CA LYS A 18 -14.42 3.65 30.79
C LYS A 18 -15.93 3.39 30.84
N VAL A 19 -16.40 2.37 30.12
CA VAL A 19 -17.79 1.93 30.19
C VAL A 19 -18.10 1.35 31.58
N ALA A 20 -17.19 0.54 32.12
CA ALA A 20 -17.33 -0.04 33.46
C ALA A 20 -17.32 1.03 34.58
N GLU A 21 -16.62 2.15 34.37
CA GLU A 21 -16.61 3.33 35.24
C GLU A 21 -17.93 4.15 35.19
N GLY A 22 -18.91 3.71 34.39
CA GLY A 22 -20.21 4.37 34.27
C GLY A 22 -20.23 5.59 33.36
N ARG A 23 -19.22 5.78 32.52
CA ARG A 23 -19.23 6.83 31.48
C ARG A 23 -20.24 6.50 30.40
N TYR A 24 -20.96 7.51 29.95
CA TYR A 24 -21.90 7.35 28.85
C TYR A 24 -21.15 7.12 27.53
N LEU A 25 -21.71 6.26 26.67
CA LEU A 25 -21.20 6.00 25.31
C LEU A 25 -21.20 7.24 24.40
N SER A 26 -21.93 8.29 24.79
CA SER A 26 -21.91 9.60 24.13
C SER A 26 -20.69 10.44 24.48
N ASP A 27 -19.89 10.01 25.43
CA ASP A 27 -18.65 10.70 25.78
C ASP A 27 -17.57 10.34 24.75
N GLU A 28 -17.10 11.31 23.98
CA GLU A 28 -16.05 11.12 22.94
C GLU A 28 -14.80 10.45 23.50
N LEU A 29 -14.52 10.59 24.78
CA LEU A 29 -13.39 9.97 25.46
C LEU A 29 -13.54 8.45 25.63
N THR A 30 -14.72 7.88 25.38
CA THR A 30 -15.00 6.45 25.54
C THR A 30 -14.68 5.65 24.26
N ILE A 31 -14.47 6.33 23.13
CA ILE A 31 -14.25 5.73 21.83
C ILE A 31 -12.80 5.91 21.42
N HIS A 32 -12.12 4.80 21.10
CA HIS A 32 -10.85 4.81 20.40
C HIS A 32 -11.12 4.68 18.89
N TYR A 33 -10.96 5.79 18.16
CA TYR A 33 -11.13 5.81 16.72
C TYR A 33 -9.99 5.06 16.03
N GLY A 34 -10.35 4.14 15.15
CA GLY A 34 -9.40 3.43 14.30
C GLY A 34 -8.85 4.29 13.16
N LEU A 35 -8.02 3.67 12.32
CA LEU A 35 -7.32 4.34 11.23
C LEU A 35 -8.28 5.01 10.22
N ILE A 36 -9.39 4.34 9.87
CA ILE A 36 -10.31 4.85 8.86
C ILE A 36 -11.07 6.10 9.34
N PRO A 37 -11.75 6.11 10.51
CA PRO A 37 -12.37 7.32 11.02
C PRO A 37 -11.40 8.49 11.17
N ARG A 38 -10.17 8.22 11.60
CA ARG A 38 -9.11 9.24 11.73
C ARG A 38 -8.66 9.83 10.39
N THR A 39 -8.88 9.11 9.29
CA THR A 39 -8.55 9.54 7.93
C THR A 39 -9.72 10.25 7.25
N HIS A 40 -10.80 10.55 7.97
CA HIS A 40 -11.97 11.23 7.40
C HIS A 40 -11.58 12.47 6.60
N ARG A 41 -12.11 12.61 5.37
CA ARG A 41 -11.76 13.62 4.37
C ARG A 41 -10.30 13.59 3.91
N GLY A 42 -9.63 12.44 4.06
CA GLY A 42 -8.26 12.23 3.64
C GLY A 42 -8.11 11.05 2.67
N ILE A 43 -6.85 10.63 2.51
CA ILE A 43 -6.45 9.50 1.67
C ILE A 43 -6.04 8.35 2.57
N PHE A 44 -6.69 7.22 2.43
CA PHE A 44 -6.36 5.98 3.13
C PHE A 44 -5.60 5.03 2.19
N CYS A 45 -4.33 4.81 2.48
CA CYS A 45 -3.46 3.97 1.67
C CYS A 45 -3.33 2.56 2.27
N ILE A 46 -3.61 1.55 1.45
CA ILE A 46 -3.45 0.14 1.80
C ILE A 46 -2.34 -0.44 0.92
N ASN A 47 -1.25 -0.84 1.53
CA ASN A 47 -0.20 -1.55 0.82
C ASN A 47 -0.45 -3.06 0.89
N GLU A 48 -0.26 -3.76 -0.23
CA GLU A 48 -0.44 -5.22 -0.33
C GLU A 48 -1.85 -5.68 0.12
N LEU A 49 -2.87 -5.13 -0.51
CA LEU A 49 -4.27 -5.45 -0.21
C LEU A 49 -4.58 -6.97 -0.16
N PRO A 50 -4.00 -7.84 -1.02
CA PRO A 50 -4.21 -9.29 -0.95
C PRO A 50 -3.76 -9.95 0.35
N ASP A 51 -2.80 -9.34 1.05
CA ASP A 51 -2.24 -9.89 2.30
C ASP A 51 -3.19 -9.68 3.50
N LEU A 52 -4.19 -8.83 3.35
CA LEU A 52 -5.19 -8.64 4.39
C LEU A 52 -6.10 -9.86 4.50
N ALA A 53 -6.33 -10.32 5.72
CA ALA A 53 -7.29 -11.39 5.98
C ALA A 53 -8.66 -11.07 5.37
N GLU A 54 -9.36 -12.07 4.84
CA GLU A 54 -10.65 -11.91 4.16
C GLU A 54 -11.67 -11.14 5.01
N ARG A 55 -11.71 -11.40 6.33
CA ARG A 55 -12.58 -10.66 7.26
C ARG A 55 -12.32 -9.15 7.29
N ILE A 56 -11.06 -8.74 7.08
CA ILE A 56 -10.68 -7.32 7.02
C ILE A 56 -11.12 -6.72 5.68
N GLN A 57 -10.94 -7.46 4.59
CA GLN A 57 -11.40 -7.05 3.26
C GLN A 57 -12.92 -6.87 3.22
N VAL A 58 -13.69 -7.76 3.87
CA VAL A 58 -15.14 -7.61 4.03
C VAL A 58 -15.50 -6.37 4.85
N GLY A 59 -14.75 -6.09 5.91
CA GLY A 59 -14.93 -4.86 6.69
C GLY A 59 -14.70 -3.60 5.85
N LEU A 60 -13.64 -3.58 5.02
CA LEU A 60 -13.34 -2.49 4.10
C LEU A 60 -14.45 -2.33 3.04
N LEU A 61 -14.94 -3.44 2.48
CA LEU A 61 -16.04 -3.43 1.52
C LEU A 61 -17.27 -2.72 2.09
N ASN A 62 -17.69 -3.08 3.30
CA ASN A 62 -18.85 -2.47 3.95
C ASN A 62 -18.65 -0.96 4.15
N ILE A 63 -17.46 -0.52 4.53
CA ILE A 63 -17.14 0.90 4.72
C ILE A 63 -17.18 1.66 3.39
N MET A 64 -16.64 1.07 2.31
CA MET A 64 -16.65 1.69 0.98
C MET A 64 -18.06 1.76 0.39
N GLU A 65 -18.93 0.83 0.76
CA GLU A 65 -20.30 0.75 0.27
C GLU A 65 -21.26 1.67 1.03
N GLU A 66 -21.24 1.57 2.36
CA GLU A 66 -22.16 2.30 3.22
C GLU A 66 -21.66 3.72 3.56
N ARG A 67 -20.39 3.99 3.35
CA ARG A 67 -19.70 5.24 3.73
C ARG A 67 -19.90 5.61 5.20
N ASP A 68 -20.07 4.59 6.01
CA ASP A 68 -20.12 4.73 7.46
C ASP A 68 -19.30 3.62 8.14
N VAL A 69 -18.97 3.85 9.38
CA VAL A 69 -18.30 2.91 10.24
C VAL A 69 -19.17 2.64 11.45
N GLN A 70 -19.50 1.38 11.65
CA GLN A 70 -20.22 0.94 12.86
C GLN A 70 -19.23 0.35 13.87
N ILE A 71 -19.13 0.96 15.04
CA ILE A 71 -18.31 0.46 16.13
C ILE A 71 -18.96 -0.79 16.71
N ARG A 72 -18.20 -1.88 16.72
CA ARG A 72 -18.69 -3.22 17.08
C ARG A 72 -19.31 -3.24 18.48
N GLY A 73 -20.53 -3.79 18.57
CA GLY A 73 -21.27 -3.92 19.82
C GLY A 73 -22.09 -2.66 20.21
N TYR A 74 -21.97 -1.58 19.47
CA TYR A 74 -22.67 -0.33 19.75
C TYR A 74 -23.37 0.23 18.51
N ARG A 75 -24.51 0.90 18.72
CA ARG A 75 -25.29 1.51 17.62
C ARG A 75 -24.72 2.89 17.20
N ILE A 76 -23.41 3.01 17.23
CA ILE A 76 -22.74 4.26 16.84
C ILE A 76 -22.33 4.10 15.37
N ARG A 77 -22.87 4.96 14.52
CA ARG A 77 -22.48 5.08 13.11
C ARG A 77 -21.73 6.38 12.91
N LEU A 78 -20.55 6.28 12.33
CA LEU A 78 -19.70 7.42 12.00
C LEU A 78 -19.65 7.56 10.49
N PRO A 79 -20.17 8.65 9.91
CA PRO A 79 -20.03 8.89 8.50
C PRO A 79 -18.56 9.09 8.14
N VAL A 80 -18.10 8.39 7.11
CA VAL A 80 -16.71 8.42 6.67
C VAL A 80 -16.66 8.77 5.18
N ASP A 81 -15.94 9.86 4.89
CA ASP A 81 -15.63 10.25 3.53
C ASP A 81 -14.11 10.11 3.33
N VAL A 82 -13.68 9.06 2.63
CA VAL A 82 -12.27 8.68 2.48
C VAL A 82 -11.99 8.29 1.05
N PHE A 83 -10.89 8.78 0.50
CA PHE A 83 -10.35 8.30 -0.75
C PHE A 83 -9.42 7.12 -0.49
N VAL A 84 -9.82 5.92 -0.94
CA VAL A 84 -9.05 4.69 -0.71
C VAL A 84 -8.13 4.41 -1.88
N VAL A 85 -6.84 4.24 -1.60
CA VAL A 85 -5.81 3.82 -2.55
C VAL A 85 -5.23 2.50 -2.07
N ALA A 86 -5.14 1.51 -2.94
CA ALA A 86 -4.54 0.23 -2.59
C ALA A 86 -3.51 -0.21 -3.62
N SER A 87 -2.44 -0.84 -3.14
CA SER A 87 -1.51 -1.58 -4.00
C SER A 87 -1.75 -3.07 -3.89
N ALA A 88 -1.48 -3.78 -4.98
CA ALA A 88 -1.56 -5.22 -5.04
C ALA A 88 -0.53 -5.75 -6.03
N ASN A 89 0.19 -6.80 -5.63
CA ASN A 89 1.07 -7.52 -6.54
C ASN A 89 0.32 -8.74 -7.07
N PRO A 90 0.05 -8.85 -8.39
CA PRO A 90 -0.66 -10.00 -8.97
C PRO A 90 0.02 -11.34 -8.73
N GLU A 91 1.34 -11.35 -8.52
CA GLU A 91 2.13 -12.57 -8.33
C GLU A 91 1.91 -13.18 -6.94
N ASP A 92 1.57 -12.36 -5.96
CA ASP A 92 1.35 -12.80 -4.58
C ASP A 92 -0.04 -13.43 -4.36
N TYR A 93 -0.97 -13.29 -5.33
CA TYR A 93 -2.32 -13.86 -5.25
C TYR A 93 -2.39 -15.37 -5.06
N THR A 94 -1.32 -16.09 -5.40
CA THR A 94 -1.28 -17.55 -5.29
C THR A 94 -0.75 -18.06 -3.95
N ASN A 95 0.06 -17.25 -3.25
CA ASN A 95 0.79 -17.68 -2.07
C ASN A 95 0.32 -17.03 -0.76
N ARG A 96 -0.25 -15.82 -0.81
CA ARG A 96 -0.56 -15.02 0.39
C ARG A 96 -2.02 -14.65 0.57
N GLY A 97 -2.82 -14.84 -0.44
CA GLY A 97 -4.23 -14.47 -0.43
C GLY A 97 -4.69 -13.87 -1.74
N ARG A 98 -5.95 -13.51 -1.80
CA ARG A 98 -6.55 -12.87 -2.98
C ARG A 98 -7.50 -11.76 -2.54
N ILE A 99 -7.68 -10.79 -3.39
CA ILE A 99 -8.71 -9.78 -3.18
C ILE A 99 -10.07 -10.41 -3.45
N ILE A 100 -11.00 -10.26 -2.52
CA ILE A 100 -12.38 -10.70 -2.73
C ILE A 100 -13.00 -9.92 -3.90
N THR A 101 -13.72 -10.62 -4.77
CA THR A 101 -14.29 -10.02 -5.98
C THR A 101 -15.16 -8.78 -5.70
N PRO A 102 -16.06 -8.78 -4.70
CA PRO A 102 -16.87 -7.60 -4.40
C PRO A 102 -16.03 -6.36 -4.03
N LEU A 103 -14.93 -6.54 -3.31
CA LEU A 103 -14.04 -5.43 -2.95
C LEU A 103 -13.30 -4.89 -4.17
N LYS A 104 -12.85 -5.78 -5.05
CA LYS A 104 -12.19 -5.38 -6.31
C LYS A 104 -13.11 -4.52 -7.18
N ASP A 105 -14.39 -4.86 -7.25
CA ASP A 105 -15.38 -4.15 -8.07
C ASP A 105 -15.72 -2.76 -7.53
N ARG A 106 -15.41 -2.48 -6.26
CA ARG A 106 -15.61 -1.15 -5.63
C ARG A 106 -14.52 -0.15 -5.95
N TYR A 107 -13.36 -0.58 -6.44
CA TYR A 107 -12.33 0.34 -6.91
C TYR A 107 -12.73 0.90 -8.28
N GLY A 108 -13.00 2.20 -8.34
CA GLY A 108 -13.42 2.89 -9.56
C GLY A 108 -12.35 2.98 -10.64
N ALA A 109 -11.08 2.83 -10.27
CA ALA A 109 -9.97 2.81 -11.20
C ALA A 109 -8.94 1.75 -10.80
N GLN A 110 -8.43 1.03 -11.79
CA GLN A 110 -7.35 0.05 -11.63
C GLN A 110 -6.21 0.43 -12.57
N VAL A 111 -5.07 0.77 -12.00
CA VAL A 111 -3.87 1.15 -12.75
C VAL A 111 -2.88 -0.01 -12.72
N ARG A 112 -2.54 -0.53 -13.89
CA ARG A 112 -1.51 -1.55 -14.01
C ARG A 112 -0.16 -0.88 -14.25
N THR A 113 0.77 -1.11 -13.34
CA THR A 113 2.16 -0.68 -13.51
C THR A 113 2.91 -1.64 -14.45
N HIS A 114 3.93 -1.13 -15.11
CA HIS A 114 4.80 -1.90 -16.01
C HIS A 114 6.24 -1.41 -15.87
N TYR A 115 7.19 -2.23 -16.35
CA TYR A 115 8.59 -1.82 -16.43
C TYR A 115 8.76 -0.66 -17.44
N PRO A 116 9.78 0.19 -17.25
CA PRO A 116 10.13 1.21 -18.22
C PRO A 116 10.36 0.60 -19.60
N GLN A 117 9.72 1.18 -20.61
CA GLN A 117 9.83 0.70 -21.99
C GLN A 117 11.08 1.26 -22.70
N LYS A 118 11.52 2.45 -22.27
CA LYS A 118 12.67 3.16 -22.82
C LYS A 118 13.78 3.23 -21.77
N ILE A 119 15.02 3.20 -22.25
CA ILE A 119 16.22 3.32 -21.40
C ILE A 119 16.24 4.63 -20.66
N GLU A 120 15.85 5.72 -21.32
CA GLU A 120 15.82 7.07 -20.74
C GLU A 120 14.88 7.14 -19.52
N HIS A 121 13.78 6.41 -19.54
CA HIS A 121 12.86 6.35 -18.41
C HIS A 121 13.48 5.60 -17.24
N GLU A 122 14.21 4.51 -17.48
CA GLU A 122 14.90 3.77 -16.42
C GLU A 122 16.02 4.60 -15.80
N ILE A 123 16.80 5.31 -16.62
CA ILE A 123 17.82 6.26 -16.16
C ILE A 123 17.18 7.37 -15.32
N GLY A 124 16.06 7.94 -15.79
CA GLY A 124 15.34 8.95 -15.04
C GLY A 124 14.85 8.48 -13.66
N ILE A 125 14.46 7.20 -13.53
CA ILE A 125 14.09 6.62 -12.24
C ILE A 125 15.33 6.44 -11.35
N MET A 126 16.45 5.95 -11.89
CA MET A 126 17.70 5.83 -11.14
C MET A 126 18.15 7.20 -10.59
N ASP A 127 18.08 8.24 -11.42
CA ASP A 127 18.47 9.60 -11.03
C ASP A 127 17.51 10.22 -9.99
N ALA A 128 16.24 9.86 -9.99
CA ALA A 128 15.25 10.39 -9.07
C ALA A 128 15.21 9.68 -7.71
N GLU A 129 15.49 8.37 -7.71
CA GLU A 129 15.24 7.51 -6.55
C GLU A 129 16.52 7.05 -5.82
N HIS A 130 17.72 7.37 -6.35
CA HIS A 130 18.97 7.02 -5.67
C HIS A 130 19.14 7.82 -4.35
N HIS A 131 19.81 7.21 -3.39
CA HIS A 131 20.13 7.89 -2.16
C HIS A 131 21.12 9.04 -2.40
N PRO A 132 20.89 10.21 -1.82
CA PRO A 132 21.80 11.36 -2.00
C PRO A 132 23.17 11.02 -1.41
N VAL A 133 24.22 11.28 -2.20
CA VAL A 133 25.59 11.19 -1.72
C VAL A 133 25.85 12.30 -0.70
N PRO A 134 26.55 12.02 0.43
CA PRO A 134 26.93 13.06 1.38
C PRO A 134 27.64 14.24 0.70
N ALA A 135 27.32 15.46 1.12
CA ALA A 135 27.80 16.70 0.48
C ALA A 135 29.33 16.84 0.41
N ASP A 136 30.04 16.10 1.25
CA ASP A 136 31.50 16.10 1.31
C ASP A 136 32.14 15.34 0.13
N PHE A 137 31.36 14.56 -0.61
CA PHE A 137 31.83 13.75 -1.73
C PHE A 137 31.24 14.29 -3.04
N LYS A 138 32.10 14.56 -4.00
CA LYS A 138 31.69 14.85 -5.38
C LYS A 138 31.76 13.56 -6.19
N VAL A 139 30.63 12.91 -6.33
CA VAL A 139 30.48 11.74 -7.20
C VAL A 139 29.86 12.16 -8.52
N SER A 140 30.47 11.76 -9.63
CA SER A 140 29.94 12.00 -10.98
C SER A 140 29.89 10.66 -11.70
N VAL A 141 28.71 10.24 -12.09
CA VAL A 141 28.51 9.02 -12.86
C VAL A 141 28.38 9.40 -14.34
N PRO A 142 29.31 8.94 -15.21
CA PRO A 142 29.24 9.21 -16.64
C PRO A 142 27.95 8.67 -17.25
N ALA A 143 27.41 9.36 -18.25
CA ALA A 143 26.13 8.99 -18.90
C ALA A 143 26.15 7.54 -19.45
N PHE A 144 27.26 7.12 -20.06
CA PHE A 144 27.40 5.78 -20.60
C PHE A 144 27.29 4.67 -19.54
N MET A 145 27.70 4.93 -18.28
CA MET A 145 27.57 3.95 -17.20
C MET A 145 26.10 3.76 -16.81
N LYS A 146 25.33 4.85 -16.77
CA LYS A 146 23.88 4.80 -16.54
C LYS A 146 23.18 3.97 -17.63
N GLU A 147 23.57 4.19 -18.89
CA GLU A 147 23.06 3.43 -20.04
C GLU A 147 23.38 1.94 -19.93
N ILE A 148 24.61 1.59 -19.53
CA ILE A 148 25.03 0.21 -19.32
C ILE A 148 24.17 -0.46 -18.24
N ILE A 149 23.99 0.18 -17.07
CA ILE A 149 23.19 -0.34 -15.97
C ILE A 149 21.74 -0.60 -16.41
N ALA A 150 21.14 0.40 -17.09
CA ALA A 150 19.79 0.30 -17.61
C ALA A 150 19.65 -0.83 -18.64
N GLU A 151 20.63 -0.97 -19.54
CA GLU A 151 20.62 -2.01 -20.58
C GLU A 151 20.81 -3.41 -20.00
N ILE A 152 21.70 -3.59 -19.02
CA ILE A 152 21.86 -4.85 -18.30
C ILE A 152 20.53 -5.29 -17.69
N SER A 153 19.84 -4.39 -17.00
CA SER A 153 18.55 -4.68 -16.38
C SER A 153 17.49 -5.03 -17.44
N ARG A 154 17.47 -4.32 -18.55
CA ARG A 154 16.56 -4.56 -19.67
C ARG A 154 16.81 -5.93 -20.34
N LEU A 155 18.07 -6.28 -20.57
CA LEU A 155 18.46 -7.58 -21.14
C LEU A 155 18.13 -8.72 -20.17
N ALA A 156 18.42 -8.55 -18.87
CA ALA A 156 18.09 -9.52 -17.86
C ALA A 156 16.58 -9.82 -17.79
N ARG A 157 15.72 -8.79 -17.90
CA ARG A 157 14.25 -8.96 -17.97
C ARG A 157 13.77 -9.72 -19.18
N ARG A 158 14.56 -9.75 -20.28
CA ARG A 158 14.23 -10.46 -21.53
C ARG A 158 14.86 -11.84 -21.60
N SER A 159 15.80 -12.15 -20.72
CA SER A 159 16.48 -13.44 -20.72
C SER A 159 15.52 -14.56 -20.35
N PRO A 160 15.51 -15.67 -21.11
CA PRO A 160 14.72 -16.84 -20.75
C PRO A 160 15.21 -17.54 -19.47
N ASP A 161 16.46 -17.27 -19.06
CA ASP A 161 17.06 -17.84 -17.85
C ASP A 161 16.60 -17.11 -16.57
N VAL A 162 15.99 -15.95 -16.71
CA VAL A 162 15.43 -15.17 -15.59
C VAL A 162 13.94 -15.44 -15.48
N ASN A 163 13.48 -15.69 -14.26
CA ASN A 163 12.06 -15.90 -14.01
C ASN A 163 11.26 -14.67 -14.45
N GLN A 164 10.45 -14.85 -15.49
CA GLN A 164 9.66 -13.76 -16.09
C GLN A 164 8.53 -13.25 -15.18
N ARG A 165 8.13 -14.02 -14.17
CA ARG A 165 7.10 -13.61 -13.20
C ARG A 165 7.66 -12.66 -12.14
N SER A 166 8.85 -12.93 -11.65
CA SER A 166 9.50 -12.10 -10.62
C SER A 166 10.61 -11.20 -11.14
N GLY A 167 10.84 -11.14 -12.44
CA GLY A 167 11.85 -10.40 -13.20
C GLY A 167 12.77 -9.41 -12.45
N VAL A 168 13.75 -8.86 -13.11
CA VAL A 168 14.66 -7.87 -12.51
C VAL A 168 13.90 -6.57 -12.26
N SER A 169 13.66 -6.24 -10.98
CA SER A 169 12.94 -5.02 -10.62
C SER A 169 13.77 -3.76 -10.92
N VAL A 170 13.11 -2.61 -11.03
CA VAL A 170 13.80 -1.32 -11.16
C VAL A 170 14.67 -1.02 -9.93
N ARG A 171 14.35 -1.60 -8.77
CA ARG A 171 15.19 -1.51 -7.57
C ARG A 171 16.60 -2.08 -7.78
N ALA A 172 16.73 -3.11 -8.64
CA ALA A 172 18.05 -3.64 -8.98
C ALA A 172 18.87 -2.64 -9.79
N SER A 173 18.23 -1.88 -10.70
CA SER A 173 18.90 -0.81 -11.45
C SER A 173 19.37 0.31 -10.50
N ILE A 174 18.53 0.70 -9.52
CA ILE A 174 18.88 1.70 -8.51
C ILE A 174 20.05 1.19 -7.67
N ALA A 175 19.99 -0.04 -7.15
CA ALA A 175 21.05 -0.62 -6.33
C ALA A 175 22.39 -0.74 -7.09
N ASN A 176 22.35 -1.09 -8.37
CA ASN A 176 23.56 -1.13 -9.23
C ASN A 176 24.11 0.27 -9.53
N TYR A 177 23.24 1.29 -9.50
CA TYR A 177 23.65 2.67 -9.69
C TYR A 177 24.30 3.27 -8.44
N GLU A 178 23.93 2.79 -7.27
CA GLU A 178 24.45 3.22 -5.96
C GLU A 178 25.75 2.48 -5.55
N SER A 179 26.05 1.33 -6.18
CA SER A 179 27.24 0.52 -5.87
C SER A 179 28.48 1.00 -6.65
#